data_f72e82831ac4bd3da0ec27fa491e4e66
#
_entry.id   f72e82831ac4bd3da0ec27fa491e4e66
#
_cell.length_a   1.000
_cell.length_b   1.000
_cell.length_c   1.000
_cell.angle_alpha   90.00
_cell.angle_beta   90.00
_cell.angle_gamma   90.00
#
_symmetry.space_group_name_H-M   'P 1'
#
loop_
_entity.id
_entity.type
_entity.pdbx_description
1 polymer ?
#
loop_
_entity_poly.entity_id
_entity_poly.type
_entity_poly.pdbx_seq_one_letter_code
_entity_poly.pdbx_strand_id
1 'polypeptide(L)'
;MQGSVTEFLKPRLVDIEQISSTHAKVILEPLERGFGHTLGNALRRILLSSMPGCAVTEVEIDGVLHEYSSKEGVQEDILEVLLNLKGLAVKVQNKDDVILTLNKSGIGPVVAADKIGRAHV
;
A
#
# COMPACT_ATOMS: atom_id res chain seq x y z
N MET A 1 48.86 9.23 12.82
CA MET A 1 47.67 9.54 12.02
C MET A 1 46.44 9.06 12.75
N GLN A 2 45.74 9.98 13.34
CA GLN A 2 44.44 9.64 13.95
C GLN A 2 43.43 9.65 12.83
N GLY A 3 43.11 8.45 12.30
CA GLY A 3 41.96 8.26 11.45
C GLY A 3 40.71 8.65 12.24
N SER A 4 39.88 9.51 11.67
CA SER A 4 38.61 9.93 12.27
C SER A 4 37.78 8.68 12.57
N VAL A 5 37.44 8.44 13.81
CA VAL A 5 36.63 7.30 14.30
C VAL A 5 35.20 7.31 13.72
N THR A 6 34.87 8.32 12.93
CA THR A 6 33.56 8.56 12.34
C THR A 6 33.48 8.31 10.83
N GLU A 7 34.53 7.80 10.22
CA GLU A 7 34.54 7.56 8.79
C GLU A 7 34.02 6.15 8.49
N PHE A 8 32.73 6.04 8.22
CA PHE A 8 32.13 4.77 7.77
C PHE A 8 32.53 4.47 6.32
N LEU A 9 32.65 3.19 5.99
CA LEU A 9 32.78 2.75 4.60
C LEU A 9 31.58 3.26 3.79
N LYS A 10 31.87 4.05 2.76
CA LYS A 10 30.84 4.51 1.82
C LYS A 10 30.61 3.44 0.79
N PRO A 11 29.35 3.10 0.49
CA PRO A 11 29.02 2.23 -0.62
C PRO A 11 29.58 2.78 -1.93
N ARG A 12 30.31 1.98 -2.66
CA ARG A 12 30.91 2.36 -3.96
C ARG A 12 30.20 1.71 -5.14
N LEU A 13 29.60 0.56 -4.87
CA LEU A 13 28.84 -0.19 -5.84
C LEU A 13 27.36 -0.07 -5.49
N VAL A 14 26.60 0.44 -6.44
CA VAL A 14 25.15 0.41 -6.42
C VAL A 14 24.71 -0.29 -7.69
N ASP A 15 24.24 -1.50 -7.56
CA ASP A 15 23.72 -2.29 -8.67
C ASP A 15 22.19 -2.37 -8.55
N ILE A 16 21.50 -2.08 -9.63
CA ILE A 16 20.02 -2.07 -9.68
C ILE A 16 19.58 -3.02 -10.78
N GLU A 17 18.99 -4.12 -10.36
CA GLU A 17 18.34 -5.07 -11.25
C GLU A 17 16.84 -4.82 -11.26
N GLN A 18 16.32 -4.31 -12.36
CA GLN A 18 14.89 -4.09 -12.54
C GLN A 18 14.23 -5.42 -12.95
N ILE A 19 13.44 -6.00 -12.05
CA ILE A 19 12.74 -7.27 -12.27
C ILE A 19 11.40 -7.04 -12.95
N SER A 20 10.66 -6.02 -12.54
CA SER A 20 9.39 -5.60 -13.13
C SER A 20 9.18 -4.09 -12.96
N SER A 21 8.08 -3.56 -13.45
CA SER A 21 7.72 -2.14 -13.27
C SER A 21 7.52 -1.74 -11.80
N THR A 22 7.28 -2.71 -10.92
CA THR A 22 7.01 -2.49 -9.48
C THR A 22 8.00 -3.23 -8.58
N HIS A 23 9.00 -3.91 -9.15
CA HIS A 23 9.94 -4.71 -8.39
C HIS A 23 11.36 -4.53 -8.91
N ALA A 24 12.23 -4.07 -8.03
CA ALA A 24 13.67 -3.96 -8.28
C ALA A 24 14.48 -4.56 -7.14
N LYS A 25 15.62 -5.11 -7.47
CA LYS A 25 16.65 -5.56 -6.53
C LYS A 25 17.77 -4.55 -6.54
N VAL A 26 18.16 -4.06 -5.38
CA VAL A 26 19.24 -3.10 -5.21
C VAL A 26 20.34 -3.72 -4.35
N ILE A 27 21.56 -3.71 -4.86
CA ILE A 27 22.73 -4.17 -4.13
C ILE A 27 23.59 -2.96 -3.80
N LEU A 28 23.91 -2.82 -2.53
CA LEU A 28 24.71 -1.71 -2.00
C LEU A 28 25.91 -2.29 -1.25
N GLU A 29 27.11 -2.01 -1.73
CA GLU A 29 28.33 -2.50 -1.09
C GLU A 29 29.55 -1.59 -1.37
N PRO A 30 30.59 -1.59 -0.49
CA PRO A 30 30.67 -2.30 0.77
C PRO A 30 29.93 -1.60 1.90
N LEU A 31 29.52 -2.34 2.92
CA LEU A 31 28.98 -1.80 4.17
C LEU A 31 29.77 -2.32 5.36
N GLU A 32 29.88 -1.50 6.41
CA GLU A 32 30.41 -1.94 7.69
C GLU A 32 29.59 -3.09 8.27
N ARG A 33 30.25 -3.96 9.00
CA ARG A 33 29.59 -5.10 9.64
C ARG A 33 28.48 -4.63 10.59
N GLY A 34 27.28 -5.16 10.37
CA GLY A 34 26.07 -4.78 11.13
C GLY A 34 25.36 -3.54 10.60
N PHE A 35 26.00 -2.71 9.77
CA PHE A 35 25.39 -1.48 9.25
C PHE A 35 24.22 -1.75 8.31
N GLY A 36 24.25 -2.87 7.60
CA GLY A 36 23.12 -3.33 6.75
C GLY A 36 21.84 -3.52 7.55
N HIS A 37 21.92 -4.12 8.73
CA HIS A 37 20.76 -4.27 9.62
C HIS A 37 20.25 -2.93 10.14
N THR A 38 21.13 -2.03 10.49
CA THR A 38 20.77 -0.67 10.96
C THR A 38 20.09 0.12 9.85
N LEU A 39 20.65 0.12 8.65
CA LEU A 39 20.09 0.79 7.49
C LEU A 39 18.74 0.17 7.08
N GLY A 40 18.66 -1.15 7.03
CA GLY A 40 17.43 -1.86 6.69
C GLY A 40 16.30 -1.58 7.68
N ASN A 41 16.59 -1.58 8.98
CA ASN A 41 15.60 -1.24 9.99
C ASN A 41 15.13 0.22 9.91
N ALA A 42 16.06 1.14 9.70
CA ALA A 42 15.74 2.56 9.50
C ALA A 42 14.85 2.78 8.27
N LEU A 43 15.19 2.18 7.14
CA LEU A 43 14.39 2.24 5.92
C LEU A 43 13.01 1.63 6.12
N ARG A 44 12.92 0.47 6.76
CA ARG A 44 11.64 -0.17 7.08
C ARG A 44 10.74 0.76 7.89
N ARG A 45 11.26 1.37 8.94
CA ARG A 45 10.50 2.29 9.80
C ARG A 45 10.04 3.52 9.07
N ILE A 46 10.87 4.12 8.24
CA ILE A 46 10.53 5.29 7.43
C ILE A 46 9.45 4.96 6.40
N LEU A 47 9.59 3.83 5.70
CA LEU A 47 8.60 3.40 4.70
C LEU A 47 7.23 3.11 5.32
N LEU A 48 7.20 2.52 6.51
CA LEU A 48 5.94 2.20 7.19
C LEU A 48 5.27 3.44 7.83
N SER A 49 6.03 4.41 8.30
CA SER A 49 5.52 5.54 9.08
C SER A 49 5.33 6.83 8.28
N SER A 50 6.10 7.03 7.22
CA SER A 50 6.24 8.35 6.60
C SER A 50 5.98 8.37 5.10
N MET A 51 5.76 7.21 4.48
CA MET A 51 5.45 7.14 3.07
C MET A 51 3.97 7.45 2.85
N PRO A 52 3.62 8.53 2.13
CA PRO A 52 2.23 8.87 1.87
C PRO A 52 1.60 7.86 0.92
N GLY A 53 0.35 7.55 1.17
CA GLY A 53 -0.43 6.64 0.34
C GLY A 53 -1.92 6.84 0.55
N CYS A 54 -2.72 6.19 -0.28
CA CYS A 54 -4.17 6.23 -0.20
C CYS A 54 -4.70 4.82 0.01
N ALA A 55 -5.69 4.69 0.87
CA ALA A 55 -6.36 3.43 1.14
C ALA A 55 -7.83 3.69 1.51
N VAL A 56 -8.65 2.69 1.40
CA VAL A 56 -10.02 2.72 1.91
C VAL A 56 -9.98 2.73 3.43
N THR A 57 -10.56 3.75 4.06
CA THR A 57 -10.60 3.92 5.51
C THR A 57 -11.98 3.64 6.10
N GLU A 58 -13.03 3.98 5.37
CA GLU A 58 -14.42 3.79 5.79
C GLU A 58 -15.23 3.21 4.65
N VAL A 59 -16.20 2.38 4.97
CA VAL A 59 -17.11 1.74 4.02
C VAL A 59 -18.53 1.80 4.58
N GLU A 60 -19.46 2.27 3.76
CA GLU A 60 -20.88 2.21 4.03
C GLU A 60 -21.55 1.31 2.98
N ILE A 61 -22.31 0.34 3.43
CA ILE A 61 -23.03 -0.61 2.58
C ILE A 61 -24.50 -0.56 2.92
N ASP A 62 -25.35 -0.29 1.95
CA ASP A 62 -26.79 -0.23 2.13
C ASP A 62 -27.34 -1.51 2.75
N GLY A 63 -28.10 -1.35 3.84
CA GLY A 63 -28.74 -2.44 4.57
C GLY A 63 -27.78 -3.29 5.43
N VAL A 64 -26.56 -2.83 5.64
CA VAL A 64 -25.58 -3.48 6.52
C VAL A 64 -25.29 -2.59 7.72
N LEU A 65 -25.45 -3.12 8.93
CA LEU A 65 -25.27 -2.37 10.18
C LEU A 65 -23.89 -2.61 10.83
N HIS A 66 -23.26 -3.74 10.56
CA HIS A 66 -21.97 -4.09 11.13
C HIS A 66 -21.23 -5.14 10.27
N GLU A 67 -19.92 -5.25 10.50
CA GLU A 67 -19.01 -6.10 9.74
C GLU A 67 -19.27 -7.61 9.85
N TYR A 68 -19.98 -8.06 10.87
CA TYR A 68 -20.30 -9.49 11.09
C TYR A 68 -21.63 -9.91 10.48
N SER A 69 -22.26 -9.06 9.69
CA SER A 69 -23.49 -9.38 8.99
C SER A 69 -23.23 -9.99 7.62
N SER A 70 -24.28 -10.57 7.07
CA SER A 70 -24.33 -10.97 5.66
C SER A 70 -25.32 -10.10 4.91
N LYS A 71 -25.17 -9.99 3.62
CA LYS A 71 -26.10 -9.28 2.75
C LYS A 71 -26.72 -10.25 1.75
N GLU A 72 -28.03 -10.23 1.64
CA GLU A 72 -28.75 -11.04 0.66
C GLU A 72 -28.28 -10.71 -0.75
N GLY A 73 -28.00 -11.74 -1.55
CA GLY A 73 -27.51 -11.60 -2.91
C GLY A 73 -25.99 -11.39 -3.04
N VAL A 74 -25.27 -11.35 -1.93
CA VAL A 74 -23.80 -11.31 -1.91
C VAL A 74 -23.27 -12.63 -1.37
N GLN A 75 -22.36 -13.27 -2.11
CA GLN A 75 -21.83 -14.59 -1.75
C GLN A 75 -20.91 -14.52 -0.53
N GLU A 76 -20.10 -13.48 -0.46
CA GLU A 76 -19.13 -13.22 0.60
C GLU A 76 -19.81 -12.62 1.83
N ASP A 77 -19.29 -12.93 3.01
CA ASP A 77 -19.63 -12.23 4.24
C ASP A 77 -19.14 -10.78 4.18
N ILE A 78 -19.79 -9.88 4.90
CA ILE A 78 -19.40 -8.45 4.91
C ILE A 78 -17.95 -8.28 5.37
N LEU A 79 -17.49 -9.05 6.35
CA LEU A 79 -16.08 -9.00 6.77
C LEU A 79 -15.12 -9.33 5.61
N GLU A 80 -15.45 -10.31 4.80
CA GLU A 80 -14.68 -10.71 3.64
C GLU A 80 -14.67 -9.61 2.57
N VAL A 81 -15.81 -8.97 2.34
CA VAL A 81 -15.92 -7.79 1.46
C VAL A 81 -15.03 -6.65 1.95
N LEU A 82 -15.03 -6.35 3.25
CA LEU A 82 -14.19 -5.31 3.85
C LEU A 82 -12.69 -5.64 3.70
N LEU A 83 -12.30 -6.88 3.88
CA LEU A 83 -10.91 -7.32 3.67
C LEU A 83 -10.48 -7.17 2.21
N ASN A 84 -11.35 -7.47 1.26
CA ASN A 84 -11.10 -7.28 -0.15
C ASN A 84 -10.95 -5.78 -0.49
N LEU A 85 -11.82 -4.93 0.06
CA LEU A 85 -11.72 -3.48 -0.12
C LEU A 85 -10.44 -2.88 0.48
N LYS A 86 -9.99 -3.41 1.61
CA LYS A 86 -8.70 -3.02 2.22
C LYS A 86 -7.51 -3.33 1.32
N GLY A 87 -7.58 -4.38 0.51
CA GLY A 87 -6.55 -4.77 -0.44
C GLY A 87 -6.53 -3.95 -1.74
N LEU A 88 -7.47 -3.03 -1.96
CA LEU A 88 -7.50 -2.21 -3.16
C LEU A 88 -6.35 -1.21 -3.22
N ALA A 89 -5.67 -1.18 -4.35
CA ALA A 89 -4.71 -0.12 -4.66
C ALA A 89 -5.45 1.11 -5.21
N VAL A 90 -5.44 2.19 -4.45
CA VAL A 90 -6.15 3.44 -4.78
C VAL A 90 -5.15 4.57 -4.94
N LYS A 91 -5.33 5.39 -5.95
CA LYS A 91 -4.57 6.62 -6.15
C LYS A 91 -5.53 7.80 -6.19
N VAL A 92 -5.34 8.74 -5.30
CA VAL A 92 -6.09 9.99 -5.24
C VAL A 92 -5.18 11.14 -5.65
N GLN A 93 -5.66 12.03 -6.50
CA GLN A 93 -4.92 13.19 -6.96
C GLN A 93 -5.54 14.46 -6.39
N ASN A 94 -4.70 15.33 -5.83
CA ASN A 94 -5.04 16.69 -5.40
C ASN A 94 -6.16 16.81 -4.34
N LYS A 95 -6.43 15.77 -3.57
CA LYS A 95 -7.41 15.79 -2.47
C LYS A 95 -6.93 14.92 -1.31
N ASP A 96 -7.31 15.29 -0.11
CA ASP A 96 -6.99 14.53 1.11
C ASP A 96 -8.00 13.41 1.35
N ASP A 97 -9.28 13.67 1.12
CA ASP A 97 -10.36 12.71 1.27
C ASP A 97 -11.28 12.69 0.04
N VAL A 98 -11.67 11.48 -0.38
CA VAL A 98 -12.56 11.26 -1.53
C VAL A 98 -13.58 10.19 -1.17
N ILE A 99 -14.83 10.44 -1.48
CA ILE A 99 -15.91 9.45 -1.39
C ILE A 99 -16.08 8.81 -2.76
N LEU A 100 -15.98 7.50 -2.79
CA LEU A 100 -16.17 6.68 -3.98
C LEU A 100 -17.48 5.91 -3.82
N THR A 101 -18.32 5.93 -4.84
CA THR A 101 -19.59 5.18 -4.84
C THR A 101 -19.53 4.06 -5.86
N LEU A 102 -19.84 2.86 -5.41
CA LEU A 102 -20.00 1.67 -6.23
C LEU A 102 -21.48 1.27 -6.26
N ASN A 103 -22.05 1.20 -7.44
CA ASN A 103 -23.40 0.71 -7.63
C ASN A 103 -23.39 -0.28 -8.81
N LYS A 104 -23.73 -1.53 -8.52
CA LYS A 104 -23.81 -2.59 -9.51
C LYS A 104 -25.07 -3.41 -9.29
N SER A 105 -25.75 -3.75 -10.36
CA SER A 105 -26.91 -4.64 -10.37
C SER A 105 -26.68 -5.80 -11.35
N GLY A 106 -27.31 -6.93 -11.07
CA GLY A 106 -27.20 -8.14 -11.88
C GLY A 106 -26.27 -9.19 -11.26
N ILE A 107 -26.23 -10.35 -11.92
CA ILE A 107 -25.43 -11.50 -11.47
C ILE A 107 -24.01 -11.36 -12.03
N GLY A 108 -23.02 -11.58 -11.20
CA GLY A 108 -21.63 -11.63 -11.60
C GLY A 108 -20.66 -11.01 -10.59
N PRO A 109 -19.36 -11.08 -10.83
CA PRO A 109 -18.35 -10.52 -9.94
C PRO A 109 -18.41 -8.99 -9.93
N VAL A 110 -18.16 -8.43 -8.76
CA VAL A 110 -17.94 -6.99 -8.58
C VAL A 110 -16.45 -6.73 -8.50
N VAL A 111 -15.94 -5.96 -9.43
CA VAL A 111 -14.52 -5.61 -9.50
C VAL A 111 -14.31 -4.11 -9.34
N ALA A 112 -13.12 -3.70 -8.96
CA ALA A 112 -12.77 -2.29 -8.75
C ALA A 112 -13.05 -1.41 -9.99
N ALA A 113 -12.98 -1.99 -11.19
CA ALA A 113 -13.27 -1.32 -12.46
C ALA A 113 -14.77 -1.07 -12.71
N ASP A 114 -15.68 -1.74 -11.98
CA ASP A 114 -17.13 -1.61 -12.16
C ASP A 114 -17.70 -0.26 -11.70
N LYS A 115 -16.85 0.56 -11.25
CA LYS A 115 -16.99 1.98 -11.02
C LYS A 115 -16.95 2.53 -9.65
N ILE A 116 -15.85 2.87 -9.45
CA ILE A 116 -15.48 4.04 -8.69
C ILE A 116 -15.92 5.25 -9.50
N GLY A 117 -17.00 5.88 -9.09
CA GLY A 117 -17.49 7.10 -9.71
C GLY A 117 -16.36 8.13 -9.75
N ARG A 118 -16.21 8.82 -10.88
CA ARG A 118 -15.37 10.01 -10.94
C ARG A 118 -15.84 10.96 -9.84
N ALA A 119 -14.93 11.36 -8.98
CA ALA A 119 -15.18 12.51 -8.12
C ALA A 119 -15.45 13.69 -9.05
N HIS A 120 -16.70 14.03 -9.24
CA HIS A 120 -17.05 15.29 -9.91
C HIS A 120 -16.68 16.43 -8.97
N VAL A 121 -15.80 17.23 -9.45
CA VAL A 121 -15.49 18.54 -8.89
C VAL A 121 -16.69 19.45 -9.13
#